data_0999a3ac993bb796c83a12f2efa27916
#
_entry.id   0999a3ac993bb796c83a12f2efa27916
#
_cell.length_a   1.000
_cell.length_b   1.000
_cell.length_c   1.000
_cell.angle_alpha   90.00
_cell.angle_beta   90.00
_cell.angle_gamma   90.00
#
_symmetry.space_group_name_H-M   'P 1'
#
loop_
_entity.id
_entity.type
_entity.pdbx_description
1 polymer ?
#
loop_
_entity_poly.entity_id
_entity_poly.type
_entity_poly.pdbx_seq_one_letter_code
_entity_poly.pdbx_strand_id
1 'polypeptide(L)'
;MLEVVTVRIPRRFGFHPIRDIQVLTPMNRGGLGAHALNEDLRGRLNAAAEPRLTRFGSTFAPGDKVIQMVNNYDREVFNGDIGFVREIDLEEGRMNMDFDGRCVTCEFGELDEVSLAYAVSIHKSQGSEYPVVVIPLVMQHYTLLERNLLYTAITRGKKLVVIVGQPRALALAVRNRRASRRITGLAQRLRTFKAGSEENH
;
A
#
# COMPACT_ATOMS: atom_id res chain seq x y z
N MET A 1 16.54 -5.62 0.91
CA MET A 1 15.24 -5.31 0.32
C MET A 1 15.37 -4.22 -0.76
N LEU A 2 15.95 -3.05 -0.49
CA LEU A 2 16.11 -1.97 -1.48
C LEU A 2 16.76 -2.46 -2.79
N GLU A 3 17.91 -3.15 -2.71
CA GLU A 3 18.59 -3.73 -3.89
C GLU A 3 17.70 -4.70 -4.70
N VAL A 4 16.83 -5.45 -4.03
CA VAL A 4 15.89 -6.36 -4.70
C VAL A 4 14.93 -5.57 -5.57
N VAL A 5 14.36 -4.48 -5.06
CA VAL A 5 13.42 -3.61 -5.77
C VAL A 5 14.09 -2.82 -6.88
N THR A 6 15.25 -2.20 -6.58
CA THR A 6 15.87 -1.23 -7.48
C THR A 6 16.75 -1.86 -8.56
N VAL A 7 17.27 -3.08 -8.32
CA VAL A 7 18.28 -3.69 -9.20
C VAL A 7 17.92 -5.12 -9.61
N ARG A 8 17.69 -6.02 -8.64
CA ARG A 8 17.60 -7.46 -8.96
C ARG A 8 16.37 -7.82 -9.75
N ILE A 9 15.19 -7.36 -9.34
CA ILE A 9 13.94 -7.62 -10.05
C ILE A 9 13.94 -6.97 -11.44
N PRO A 10 14.27 -5.66 -11.60
CA PRO A 10 14.38 -5.03 -12.90
C PRO A 10 15.32 -5.77 -13.86
N ARG A 11 16.53 -6.10 -13.42
CA ARG A 11 17.53 -6.79 -14.26
C ARG A 11 17.12 -8.20 -14.67
N ARG A 12 16.49 -8.96 -13.77
CA ARG A 12 16.17 -10.37 -14.02
C ARG A 12 14.87 -10.56 -14.78
N PHE A 13 13.88 -9.70 -14.55
CA PHE A 13 12.52 -9.90 -15.02
C PHE A 13 11.99 -8.76 -15.91
N GLY A 14 12.75 -7.66 -16.08
CA GLY A 14 12.37 -6.53 -16.95
C GLY A 14 11.27 -5.62 -16.39
N PHE A 15 10.89 -5.77 -15.12
CA PHE A 15 9.87 -4.91 -14.50
C PHE A 15 10.40 -3.53 -14.18
N HIS A 16 9.59 -2.50 -14.42
CA HIS A 16 9.92 -1.13 -14.07
C HIS A 16 9.83 -0.93 -12.54
N PRO A 17 10.92 -0.46 -11.87
CA PRO A 17 10.99 -0.46 -10.41
C PRO A 17 9.94 0.43 -9.72
N ILE A 18 9.50 1.52 -10.36
CA ILE A 18 8.48 2.43 -9.82
C ILE A 18 7.08 1.98 -10.21
N ARG A 19 6.84 1.68 -11.50
CA ARG A 19 5.50 1.41 -12.03
C ARG A 19 4.99 0.02 -11.69
N ASP A 20 5.86 -1.00 -11.83
CA ASP A 20 5.43 -2.40 -11.75
C ASP A 20 5.61 -3.01 -10.36
N ILE A 21 6.53 -2.46 -9.54
CA ILE A 21 6.85 -3.03 -8.24
C ILE A 21 6.15 -2.25 -7.13
N GLN A 22 5.48 -2.98 -6.24
CA GLN A 22 4.88 -2.45 -5.03
C GLN A 22 5.49 -3.14 -3.80
N VAL A 23 6.01 -2.34 -2.87
CA VAL A 23 6.44 -2.86 -1.57
C VAL A 23 5.24 -2.83 -0.62
N LEU A 24 4.92 -3.99 -0.02
CA LEU A 24 3.83 -4.15 0.94
C LEU A 24 4.40 -4.50 2.31
N THR A 25 4.31 -3.58 3.27
CA THR A 25 4.84 -3.77 4.62
C THR A 25 3.73 -3.95 5.66
N PRO A 26 3.96 -4.75 6.73
CA PRO A 26 2.99 -4.92 7.81
C PRO A 26 2.65 -3.64 8.59
N MET A 27 3.54 -2.62 8.58
CA MET A 27 3.40 -1.44 9.44
C MET A 27 3.78 -0.14 8.73
N ASN A 28 3.25 1.00 9.23
CA ASN A 28 3.54 2.32 8.67
C ASN A 28 4.81 2.95 9.27
N ARG A 29 5.10 2.72 10.55
CA ARG A 29 6.23 3.32 11.30
C ARG A 29 7.35 2.31 11.53
N GLY A 30 8.54 2.80 11.91
CA GLY A 30 9.74 1.98 12.13
C GLY A 30 10.62 1.87 10.89
N GLY A 31 11.82 1.29 11.01
CA GLY A 31 12.83 1.26 9.94
C GLY A 31 12.44 0.48 8.68
N LEU A 32 11.50 -0.47 8.77
CA LEU A 32 10.88 -1.18 7.65
C LEU A 32 9.38 -0.85 7.53
N GLY A 33 8.94 0.24 8.12
CA GLY A 33 7.60 0.81 7.92
C GLY A 33 7.48 1.54 6.60
N ALA A 34 6.25 1.79 6.14
CA ALA A 34 6.00 2.41 4.85
C ALA A 34 6.68 3.78 4.70
N HIS A 35 6.70 4.59 5.76
CA HIS A 35 7.33 5.92 5.73
C HIS A 35 8.83 5.84 5.44
N ALA A 36 9.59 5.08 6.22
CA ALA A 36 11.03 4.94 6.03
C ALA A 36 11.38 4.31 4.67
N LEU A 37 10.60 3.31 4.26
CA LEU A 37 10.79 2.66 2.96
C LEU A 37 10.49 3.58 1.78
N ASN A 38 9.54 4.48 1.90
CA ASN A 38 9.24 5.47 0.87
C ASN A 38 10.40 6.44 0.69
N GLU A 39 10.97 6.98 1.76
CA GLU A 39 12.14 7.85 1.71
C GLU A 39 13.36 7.14 1.09
N ASP A 40 13.66 5.92 1.56
CA ASP A 40 14.78 5.12 1.05
C ASP A 40 14.61 4.78 -0.44
N LEU A 41 13.42 4.36 -0.86
CA LEU A 41 13.14 3.99 -2.25
C LEU A 41 13.13 5.20 -3.16
N ARG A 42 12.49 6.30 -2.75
CA ARG A 42 12.51 7.56 -3.48
C ARG A 42 13.94 8.05 -3.69
N GLY A 43 14.75 8.06 -2.61
CA GLY A 43 16.15 8.47 -2.67
C GLY A 43 17.01 7.63 -3.61
N ARG A 44 16.59 6.42 -3.98
CA ARG A 44 17.31 5.56 -4.93
C ARG A 44 16.73 5.57 -6.34
N LEU A 45 15.42 5.76 -6.46
CA LEU A 45 14.71 5.60 -7.73
C LEU A 45 14.42 6.93 -8.41
N ASN A 46 14.30 8.03 -7.64
CA ASN A 46 13.91 9.35 -8.13
C ASN A 46 14.69 10.50 -7.49
N ALA A 47 15.93 10.25 -7.09
CA ALA A 47 16.77 11.24 -6.37
C ALA A 47 17.09 12.50 -7.19
N ALA A 48 17.17 12.39 -8.50
CA ALA A 48 17.60 13.49 -9.38
C ALA A 48 16.43 14.35 -9.89
N ALA A 49 15.17 13.98 -9.60
CA ALA A 49 14.02 14.71 -10.12
C ALA A 49 13.84 16.07 -9.45
N GLU A 50 13.57 17.07 -10.26
CA GLU A 50 13.30 18.47 -9.88
C GLU A 50 12.08 18.99 -10.66
N PRO A 51 11.33 19.97 -10.13
CA PRO A 51 11.50 20.59 -8.81
C PRO A 51 11.08 19.67 -7.65
N ARG A 52 11.58 19.95 -6.44
CA ARG A 52 11.18 19.24 -5.21
C ARG A 52 10.28 20.11 -4.35
N LEU A 53 9.24 19.51 -3.84
CA LEU A 53 8.31 20.14 -2.91
C LEU A 53 8.26 19.34 -1.61
N THR A 54 8.60 19.97 -0.48
CA THR A 54 8.43 19.35 0.84
C THR A 54 7.22 19.92 1.54
N ARG A 55 6.23 19.07 1.82
CA ARG A 55 5.00 19.41 2.54
C ARG A 55 4.57 18.24 3.42
N PHE A 56 3.98 18.54 4.57
CA PHE A 56 3.43 17.56 5.53
C PHE A 56 4.39 16.40 5.85
N GLY A 57 5.71 16.69 5.93
CA GLY A 57 6.75 15.70 6.23
C GLY A 57 7.12 14.76 5.09
N SER A 58 6.59 14.96 3.88
CA SER A 58 6.95 14.23 2.67
C SER A 58 7.57 15.16 1.62
N THR A 59 8.53 14.64 0.86
CA THR A 59 9.11 15.35 -0.28
C THR A 59 8.65 14.69 -1.57
N PHE A 60 8.05 15.49 -2.44
CA PHE A 60 7.54 15.08 -3.75
C PHE A 60 8.39 15.66 -4.88
N ALA A 61 8.48 14.93 -5.99
CA ALA A 61 9.08 15.38 -7.25
C ALA A 61 8.36 14.72 -8.44
N PRO A 62 8.46 15.27 -9.65
CA PRO A 62 7.93 14.64 -10.87
C PRO A 62 8.42 13.19 -10.99
N GLY A 63 7.52 12.27 -11.35
CA GLY A 63 7.79 10.85 -11.45
C GLY A 63 7.61 10.05 -10.15
N ASP A 64 7.39 10.71 -9.01
CA ASP A 64 7.13 10.02 -7.74
C ASP A 64 5.79 9.26 -7.80
N LYS A 65 5.79 8.07 -7.22
CA LYS A 65 4.59 7.26 -7.03
C LYS A 65 3.88 7.69 -5.77
N VAL A 66 2.58 7.98 -5.88
CA VAL A 66 1.75 8.51 -4.79
C VAL A 66 0.48 7.71 -4.59
N ILE A 67 -0.13 7.85 -3.41
CA ILE A 67 -1.41 7.25 -3.04
C ILE A 67 -2.33 8.31 -2.47
N GLN A 68 -3.59 8.32 -2.90
CA GLN A 68 -4.64 9.12 -2.28
C GLN A 68 -5.02 8.54 -0.93
N MET A 69 -5.12 9.39 0.08
CA MET A 69 -5.32 8.99 1.48
C MET A 69 -6.76 9.12 1.94
N VAL A 70 -7.57 9.94 1.26
CA VAL A 70 -8.99 10.21 1.53
C VAL A 70 -9.79 10.14 0.23
N ASN A 71 -11.11 9.97 0.33
CA ASN A 71 -11.97 10.06 -0.84
C ASN A 71 -12.18 11.51 -1.24
N ASN A 72 -11.96 11.82 -2.51
CA ASN A 72 -12.28 13.11 -3.10
C ASN A 72 -13.25 12.88 -4.28
N TYR A 73 -14.53 13.09 -4.01
CA TYR A 73 -15.59 12.80 -4.97
C TYR A 73 -15.62 13.82 -6.12
N ASP A 74 -15.21 15.05 -5.88
CA ASP A 74 -15.20 16.12 -6.90
C ASP A 74 -14.12 15.86 -7.96
N ARG A 75 -13.01 15.24 -7.55
CA ARG A 75 -11.90 14.85 -8.42
C ARG A 75 -11.97 13.40 -8.87
N GLU A 76 -12.97 12.65 -8.42
CA GLU A 76 -13.17 11.23 -8.68
C GLU A 76 -11.93 10.37 -8.34
N VAL A 77 -11.23 10.70 -7.24
CA VAL A 77 -10.08 9.96 -6.72
C VAL A 77 -10.38 9.47 -5.30
N PHE A 78 -10.09 8.21 -5.06
CA PHE A 78 -10.53 7.53 -3.85
C PHE A 78 -9.36 7.07 -2.99
N ASN A 79 -9.63 6.87 -1.71
CA ASN A 79 -8.63 6.36 -0.76
C ASN A 79 -8.09 5.01 -1.22
N GLY A 80 -6.78 4.95 -1.46
CA GLY A 80 -6.09 3.78 -1.97
C GLY A 80 -5.71 3.85 -3.45
N ASP A 81 -6.22 4.83 -4.19
CA ASP A 81 -5.85 5.03 -5.60
C ASP A 81 -4.36 5.39 -5.70
N ILE A 82 -3.66 4.71 -6.58
CA ILE A 82 -2.24 4.94 -6.87
C ILE A 82 -2.13 5.84 -8.09
N GLY A 83 -1.30 6.87 -7.97
CA GLY A 83 -0.98 7.81 -9.05
C GLY A 83 0.50 8.11 -9.15
N PHE A 84 0.83 9.00 -10.08
CA PHE A 84 2.19 9.48 -10.31
C PHE A 84 2.20 11.00 -10.43
N VAL A 85 3.16 11.64 -9.75
CA VAL A 85 3.38 13.07 -9.90
C VAL A 85 3.84 13.35 -11.33
N ARG A 86 3.12 14.21 -12.05
CA ARG A 86 3.45 14.63 -13.40
C ARG A 86 4.31 15.89 -13.39
N GLU A 87 3.86 16.87 -12.62
CA GLU A 87 4.46 18.18 -12.59
C GLU A 87 4.23 18.84 -11.23
N ILE A 88 5.15 19.71 -10.82
CA ILE A 88 5.04 20.58 -9.66
C ILE A 88 5.27 22.00 -10.13
N ASP A 89 4.25 22.82 -10.04
CA ASP A 89 4.31 24.25 -10.33
C ASP A 89 4.51 25.02 -9.02
N LEU A 90 5.73 25.49 -8.80
CA LEU A 90 6.10 26.22 -7.58
C LEU A 90 5.57 27.66 -7.57
N GLU A 91 5.32 28.25 -8.76
CA GLU A 91 4.83 29.62 -8.89
C GLU A 91 3.32 29.67 -8.61
N GLU A 92 2.57 28.73 -9.20
CA GLU A 92 1.13 28.62 -9.00
C GLU A 92 0.75 27.84 -7.73
N GLY A 93 1.71 27.24 -7.02
CA GLY A 93 1.48 26.51 -5.81
C GLY A 93 0.67 25.22 -5.99
N ARG A 94 0.83 24.52 -7.14
CA ARG A 94 0.04 23.37 -7.54
C ARG A 94 0.89 22.16 -7.90
N MET A 95 0.35 20.95 -7.67
CA MET A 95 0.92 19.68 -8.08
C MET A 95 -0.08 18.93 -8.96
N ASN A 96 0.35 18.54 -10.15
CA ASN A 96 -0.41 17.73 -11.10
C ASN A 96 -0.03 16.25 -10.94
N MET A 97 -1.02 15.39 -10.76
CA MET A 97 -0.85 13.96 -10.61
C MET A 97 -1.74 13.20 -11.60
N ASP A 98 -1.29 12.04 -12.02
CA ASP A 98 -2.03 11.14 -12.88
C ASP A 98 -2.45 9.90 -12.08
N PHE A 99 -3.75 9.70 -11.94
CA PHE A 99 -4.36 8.53 -11.33
C PHE A 99 -5.05 7.71 -12.43
N ASP A 100 -4.34 6.73 -12.99
CA ASP A 100 -4.83 5.81 -14.02
C ASP A 100 -5.44 6.53 -15.26
N GLY A 101 -4.70 7.54 -15.76
CA GLY A 101 -5.08 8.36 -16.92
C GLY A 101 -5.93 9.59 -16.58
N ARG A 102 -6.36 9.76 -15.32
CA ARG A 102 -7.02 10.97 -14.84
C ARG A 102 -6.01 11.96 -14.28
N CYS A 103 -5.93 13.13 -14.89
CA CYS A 103 -5.08 14.21 -14.40
C CYS A 103 -5.80 14.95 -13.27
N VAL A 104 -5.21 14.97 -12.08
CA VAL A 104 -5.72 15.65 -10.90
C VAL A 104 -4.76 16.72 -10.46
N THR A 105 -5.26 17.95 -10.32
CA THR A 105 -4.50 19.08 -9.78
C THR A 105 -4.86 19.28 -8.31
N CYS A 106 -3.84 19.34 -7.45
CA CYS A 106 -3.98 19.67 -6.03
C CYS A 106 -3.18 20.91 -5.69
N GLU A 107 -3.77 21.80 -4.90
CA GLU A 107 -3.03 22.91 -4.29
C GLU A 107 -2.07 22.38 -3.20
N PHE A 108 -0.99 23.11 -2.93
CA PHE A 108 -0.01 22.68 -1.91
C PHE A 108 -0.60 22.56 -0.49
N GLY A 109 -1.71 23.24 -0.21
CA GLY A 109 -2.44 23.13 1.05
C GLY A 109 -3.23 21.82 1.21
N GLU A 110 -3.54 21.13 0.11
CA GLU A 110 -4.33 19.90 0.09
C GLU A 110 -3.47 18.63 0.02
N LEU A 111 -2.14 18.77 0.02
CA LEU A 111 -1.22 17.63 -0.13
C LEU A 111 -1.10 16.74 1.12
N ASP A 112 -1.80 17.05 2.21
CA ASP A 112 -2.02 16.16 3.34
C ASP A 112 -2.92 14.96 2.97
N GLU A 113 -3.73 15.09 1.90
CA GLU A 113 -4.52 14.01 1.31
C GLU A 113 -3.68 13.01 0.50
N VAL A 114 -2.40 13.28 0.24
CA VAL A 114 -1.53 12.48 -0.63
C VAL A 114 -0.29 12.03 0.12
N SER A 115 0.18 10.83 -0.16
CA SER A 115 1.42 10.29 0.40
C SER A 115 2.25 9.58 -0.65
N LEU A 116 3.57 9.45 -0.42
CA LEU A 116 4.42 8.58 -1.26
C LEU A 116 3.94 7.12 -1.19
N ALA A 117 4.06 6.40 -2.30
CA ALA A 117 3.51 5.05 -2.46
C ALA A 117 4.47 4.02 -3.05
N TYR A 118 5.77 4.22 -2.97
CA TYR A 118 6.75 3.16 -3.29
C TYR A 118 6.57 1.96 -2.36
N ALA A 119 6.24 2.24 -1.10
CA ALA A 119 5.83 1.27 -0.09
C ALA A 119 4.51 1.70 0.55
N VAL A 120 3.58 0.77 0.73
CA VAL A 120 2.32 0.98 1.44
C VAL A 120 2.09 -0.13 2.45
N SER A 121 1.21 0.10 3.44
CA SER A 121 0.84 -0.98 4.34
C SER A 121 -0.03 -2.02 3.63
N ILE A 122 0.08 -3.28 4.06
CA ILE A 122 -0.72 -4.38 3.51
C ILE A 122 -2.23 -4.08 3.59
N HIS A 123 -2.67 -3.40 4.65
CA HIS A 123 -4.08 -3.02 4.80
C HIS A 123 -4.54 -2.01 3.72
N LYS A 124 -3.68 -1.06 3.36
CA LYS A 124 -3.99 -0.08 2.30
C LYS A 124 -3.95 -0.66 0.89
N SER A 125 -3.33 -1.81 0.70
CA SER A 125 -3.32 -2.51 -0.59
C SER A 125 -4.57 -3.37 -0.84
N GLN A 126 -5.53 -3.41 0.08
CA GLN A 126 -6.75 -4.18 -0.09
C GLN A 126 -7.56 -3.64 -1.27
N GLY A 127 -7.99 -4.53 -2.16
CA GLY A 127 -8.69 -4.17 -3.40
C GLY A 127 -7.77 -3.90 -4.59
N SER A 128 -6.49 -3.56 -4.36
CA SER A 128 -5.52 -3.29 -5.43
C SER A 128 -4.73 -4.53 -5.81
N GLU A 129 -4.22 -4.57 -7.03
CA GLU A 129 -3.35 -5.64 -7.53
C GLU A 129 -2.16 -5.03 -8.28
N TYR A 130 -0.99 -5.67 -8.17
CA TYR A 130 0.25 -5.16 -8.72
C TYR A 130 0.96 -6.23 -9.56
N PRO A 131 1.66 -5.88 -10.64
CA PRO A 131 2.46 -6.86 -11.39
C PRO A 131 3.46 -7.59 -10.51
N VAL A 132 4.17 -6.88 -9.65
CA VAL A 132 5.15 -7.41 -8.72
C VAL A 132 4.93 -6.88 -7.31
N VAL A 133 4.95 -7.78 -6.33
CA VAL A 133 4.85 -7.44 -4.91
C VAL A 133 6.13 -7.88 -4.19
N VAL A 134 6.69 -6.97 -3.38
CA VAL A 134 7.83 -7.26 -2.49
C VAL A 134 7.39 -7.06 -1.04
N ILE A 135 7.55 -8.10 -0.22
CA ILE A 135 7.08 -8.11 1.17
C ILE A 135 8.28 -8.22 2.10
N PRO A 136 8.69 -7.14 2.81
CA PRO A 136 9.66 -7.23 3.91
C PRO A 136 9.00 -7.91 5.11
N LEU A 137 9.61 -9.02 5.58
CA LEU A 137 9.07 -9.82 6.66
C LEU A 137 10.14 -10.10 7.73
N VAL A 138 10.12 -9.34 8.83
CA VAL A 138 11.11 -9.42 9.90
C VAL A 138 10.47 -9.60 11.26
N MET A 139 11.22 -10.11 12.23
CA MET A 139 10.72 -10.36 13.59
C MET A 139 10.29 -9.08 14.34
N GLN A 140 10.76 -7.90 13.94
CA GLN A 140 10.26 -6.63 14.48
C GLN A 140 8.75 -6.44 14.28
N HIS A 141 8.18 -7.11 13.28
CA HIS A 141 6.75 -7.08 12.98
C HIS A 141 5.95 -8.16 13.75
N TYR A 142 6.51 -8.84 14.75
CA TYR A 142 5.97 -10.08 15.36
C TYR A 142 4.51 -9.97 15.80
N THR A 143 4.08 -8.80 16.29
CA THR A 143 2.69 -8.56 16.72
C THR A 143 1.67 -8.55 15.58
N LEU A 144 2.14 -8.26 14.36
CA LEU A 144 1.33 -8.15 13.15
C LEU A 144 1.48 -9.37 12.22
N LEU A 145 2.42 -10.29 12.56
CA LEU A 145 2.67 -11.47 11.75
C LEU A 145 1.53 -12.48 11.92
N GLU A 146 0.54 -12.38 11.07
CA GLU A 146 -0.62 -13.26 11.03
C GLU A 146 -0.80 -13.85 9.63
N ARG A 147 -1.38 -15.06 9.58
CA ARG A 147 -1.64 -15.78 8.33
C ARG A 147 -2.49 -14.97 7.35
N ASN A 148 -3.53 -14.31 7.84
CA ASN A 148 -4.43 -13.51 7.02
C ASN A 148 -3.72 -12.29 6.42
N LEU A 149 -2.83 -11.64 7.19
CA LEU A 149 -2.04 -10.51 6.70
C LEU A 149 -1.11 -10.95 5.56
N LEU A 150 -0.38 -12.06 5.77
CA LEU A 150 0.52 -12.62 4.75
C LEU A 150 -0.26 -13.03 3.50
N TYR A 151 -1.40 -13.72 3.67
CA TYR A 151 -2.28 -14.09 2.55
C TYR A 151 -2.76 -12.87 1.77
N THR A 152 -3.23 -11.83 2.46
CA THR A 152 -3.64 -10.57 1.82
C THR A 152 -2.52 -9.98 0.98
N ALA A 153 -1.29 -9.93 1.51
CA ALA A 153 -0.14 -9.39 0.79
C ALA A 153 0.22 -10.22 -0.46
N ILE A 154 0.27 -11.55 -0.33
CA ILE A 154 0.62 -12.46 -1.43
C ILE A 154 -0.40 -12.36 -2.57
N THR A 155 -1.68 -12.29 -2.25
CA THR A 155 -2.76 -12.23 -3.25
C THR A 155 -2.83 -10.89 -4.00
N ARG A 156 -2.03 -9.89 -3.63
CA ARG A 156 -1.89 -8.62 -4.40
C ARG A 156 -0.96 -8.74 -5.59
N GLY A 157 -0.11 -9.77 -5.66
CA GLY A 157 0.85 -9.94 -6.75
C GLY A 157 0.28 -10.75 -7.91
N LYS A 158 0.26 -10.15 -9.13
CA LYS A 158 -0.24 -10.81 -10.36
C LYS A 158 0.79 -11.73 -11.02
N LYS A 159 2.06 -11.31 -11.07
CA LYS A 159 3.11 -12.01 -11.84
C LYS A 159 4.24 -12.54 -10.97
N LEU A 160 4.64 -11.75 -9.95
CA LEU A 160 5.75 -12.11 -9.08
C LEU A 160 5.49 -11.63 -7.65
N VAL A 161 5.74 -12.51 -6.69
CA VAL A 161 5.76 -12.16 -5.26
C VAL A 161 7.12 -12.54 -4.68
N VAL A 162 7.77 -11.59 -4.04
CA VAL A 162 9.09 -11.79 -3.41
C VAL A 162 8.98 -11.45 -1.92
N ILE A 163 9.25 -12.42 -1.07
CA ILE A 163 9.35 -12.20 0.38
C ILE A 163 10.82 -12.02 0.73
N VAL A 164 11.16 -10.87 1.33
CA VAL A 164 12.51 -10.53 1.76
C VAL A 164 12.54 -10.43 3.27
N GLY A 165 13.18 -11.38 3.94
CA GLY A 165 13.17 -11.33 5.41
C GLY A 165 13.71 -12.56 6.10
N GLN A 166 13.27 -12.76 7.34
CA GLN A 166 13.76 -13.81 8.22
C GLN A 166 12.86 -15.05 8.13
N PRO A 167 13.41 -16.26 7.94
CA PRO A 167 12.63 -17.50 7.92
C PRO A 167 11.75 -17.70 9.17
N ARG A 168 12.23 -17.24 10.34
CA ARG A 168 11.46 -17.28 11.59
C ARG A 168 10.20 -16.42 11.52
N ALA A 169 10.29 -15.22 10.90
CA ALA A 169 9.14 -14.33 10.74
C ALA A 169 8.09 -14.95 9.82
N LEU A 170 8.51 -15.57 8.73
CA LEU A 170 7.62 -16.30 7.81
C LEU A 170 6.94 -17.47 8.53
N ALA A 171 7.71 -18.29 9.25
CA ALA A 171 7.16 -19.41 10.00
C ALA A 171 6.13 -18.96 11.05
N LEU A 172 6.40 -17.84 11.75
CA LEU A 172 5.47 -17.25 12.70
C LEU A 172 4.19 -16.79 12.00
N ALA A 173 4.31 -16.03 10.90
CA ALA A 173 3.16 -15.54 10.13
C ALA A 173 2.26 -16.69 9.63
N VAL A 174 2.84 -17.80 9.15
CA VAL A 174 2.09 -18.97 8.67
C VAL A 174 1.37 -19.70 9.82
N ARG A 175 2.00 -19.81 11.00
CA ARG A 175 1.44 -20.51 12.16
C ARG A 175 0.40 -19.72 12.91
N ASN A 176 0.53 -18.39 12.93
CA ASN A 176 -0.33 -17.52 13.71
C ASN A 176 -1.71 -17.38 13.04
N ARG A 177 -2.68 -18.10 13.61
CA ARG A 177 -4.09 -18.09 13.19
C ARG A 177 -4.92 -17.22 14.13
N ARG A 178 -4.50 -16.03 14.47
CA ARG A 178 -5.35 -15.08 15.19
C ARG A 178 -6.52 -14.63 14.29
N ALA A 179 -7.37 -15.59 13.91
CA ALA A 179 -8.70 -15.24 13.47
C ALA A 179 -9.43 -14.71 14.70
N SER A 180 -9.69 -13.42 14.79
CA SER A 180 -10.72 -12.95 15.70
C SER A 180 -11.98 -13.71 15.29
N ARG A 181 -12.46 -14.63 16.18
CA ARG A 181 -13.73 -15.29 16.01
C ARG A 181 -14.76 -14.17 15.88
N ARG A 182 -15.20 -13.89 14.66
CA ARG A 182 -16.34 -13.00 14.47
C ARG A 182 -17.50 -13.69 15.17
N ILE A 183 -17.83 -13.24 16.37
CA ILE A 183 -19.06 -13.61 17.06
C ILE A 183 -20.17 -12.87 16.32
N THR A 184 -20.62 -13.44 15.21
CA THR A 184 -21.80 -12.92 14.53
C THR A 184 -23.01 -13.56 15.24
N GLY A 185 -23.90 -12.75 15.78
CA GLY A 185 -25.18 -13.22 16.30
C GLY A 185 -26.14 -13.73 15.20
N LEU A 186 -25.66 -13.84 13.93
CA LEU A 186 -26.44 -14.23 12.77
C LEU A 186 -27.02 -15.66 12.92
N ALA A 187 -26.21 -16.62 13.35
CA ALA A 187 -26.68 -17.99 13.55
C ALA A 187 -27.77 -18.08 14.63
N GLN A 188 -27.67 -17.26 15.68
CA GLN A 188 -28.66 -17.18 16.74
C GLN A 188 -29.94 -16.51 16.25
N ARG A 189 -29.83 -15.42 15.49
CA ARG A 189 -30.98 -14.72 14.88
C ARG A 189 -31.72 -15.59 13.85
N LEU A 190 -30.99 -16.37 13.04
CA LEU A 190 -31.59 -17.30 12.08
C LEU A 190 -32.33 -18.46 12.76
N ARG A 191 -31.85 -18.93 13.94
CA ARG A 191 -32.57 -19.96 14.73
C ARG A 191 -33.86 -19.41 15.35
N THR A 192 -33.83 -18.20 15.92
CA THR A 192 -35.06 -17.55 16.44
C THR A 192 -36.07 -17.23 15.35
N PHE A 193 -35.63 -16.86 14.15
CA PHE A 193 -36.53 -16.61 13.03
C PHE A 193 -37.22 -17.88 12.57
N LYS A 194 -36.50 -19.02 12.52
CA LYS A 194 -37.12 -20.34 12.19
C LYS A 194 -38.11 -20.78 13.24
N ALA A 195 -37.85 -20.64 14.53
CA ALA A 195 -38.76 -21.04 15.60
C ALA A 195 -40.05 -20.21 15.61
N GLY A 196 -40.00 -18.92 15.27
CA GLY A 196 -41.19 -18.06 15.21
C GLY A 196 -42.08 -18.27 13.95
N SER A 197 -41.57 -18.95 12.91
CA SER A 197 -42.34 -19.29 11.72
C SER A 197 -43.06 -20.64 11.82
N GLU A 198 -42.72 -21.48 12.79
CA GLU A 198 -43.40 -22.80 13.03
C GLU A 198 -44.58 -22.71 14.03
N GLU A 199 -44.72 -21.58 14.78
CA GLU A 199 -45.85 -21.37 15.71
C GLU A 199 -47.08 -20.70 15.09
N ASN A 200 -47.06 -20.36 13.80
CA ASN A 200 -48.18 -19.71 13.10
C ASN A 200 -48.84 -20.56 11.99
N HIS A 201 -48.85 -21.89 12.17
CA HIS A 201 -49.65 -22.80 11.31
C HIS A 201 -50.51 -23.70 12.13
#